data_fbbfbcc7d10486beef795bb90c7ebd38
#
_entry.id   fbbfbcc7d10486beef795bb90c7ebd38
#
_cell.length_a   1.000
_cell.length_b   1.000
_cell.length_c   1.000
_cell.angle_alpha   90.00
_cell.angle_beta   90.00
_cell.angle_gamma   90.00
#
_symmetry.space_group_name_H-M   'P 1'
#
loop_
_entity.id
_entity.type
_entity.pdbx_description
1 polymer ?
#
loop_
_entity_poly.entity_id
_entity_poly.type
_entity_poly.pdbx_seq_one_letter_code
_entity_poly.pdbx_strand_id
1 'polypeptide(L)'
;DFTATWCQYCGQWGAPEFEKAITGSGAAAIPLGIHNTDEITSDVSQALTDYYGADGTVSGYPTLLVWNQGSFYDGETMAAAALTEAGTGPAEAGAVASFTDNGTYITISVSAETFADVTGDYFVVAYLMENGIVKNQVIAGLPDNPNFVHNHVIRASSNGTPWGEQFVFAAGLTGSTFLKTYQVLKNPTWVIENMYMVAIVWKYDSATESYTYINAQETHL
;
A
#
# COMPACT_ATOMS: atom_id res chain seq x y z
N ASP A 1 1.19 7.53 0.83
CA ASP A 1 1.95 8.65 0.25
C ASP A 1 2.32 8.34 -1.19
N PHE A 2 1.75 9.08 -2.14
CA PHE A 2 2.21 9.11 -3.54
C PHE A 2 3.36 10.09 -3.64
N THR A 3 4.56 9.61 -3.97
CA THR A 3 5.82 10.32 -3.80
C THR A 3 6.82 10.01 -4.92
N ALA A 4 7.95 10.72 -4.92
CA ALA A 4 9.07 10.42 -5.81
C ALA A 4 10.37 11.05 -5.30
N THR A 5 11.50 10.45 -5.60
CA THR A 5 12.83 10.92 -5.20
C THR A 5 13.19 12.27 -5.84
N TRP A 6 12.71 12.55 -7.05
CA TRP A 6 12.88 13.82 -7.77
C TRP A 6 11.93 14.93 -7.33
N CYS A 7 10.88 14.59 -6.55
CA CYS A 7 9.85 15.53 -6.13
C CYS A 7 10.35 16.40 -4.97
N GLN A 8 10.63 17.66 -5.23
CA GLN A 8 11.18 18.58 -4.23
C GLN A 8 10.25 18.80 -3.02
N TYR A 9 8.93 18.83 -3.25
CA TYR A 9 7.94 19.02 -2.19
C TYR A 9 7.69 17.73 -1.39
N CYS A 10 7.95 16.56 -1.99
CA CYS A 10 7.93 15.29 -1.29
C CYS A 10 9.00 15.25 -0.19
N GLY A 11 10.22 15.72 -0.50
CA GLY A 11 11.28 15.86 0.50
C GLY A 11 11.08 17.00 1.48
N GLN A 12 10.42 18.11 1.06
CA GLN A 12 10.28 19.31 1.89
C GLN A 12 9.19 19.16 2.96
N TRP A 13 7.98 18.75 2.57
CA TRP A 13 6.84 18.64 3.49
C TRP A 13 6.15 17.27 3.46
N GLY A 14 6.14 16.58 2.31
CA GLY A 14 5.43 15.30 2.15
C GLY A 14 5.89 14.24 3.14
N ALA A 15 7.19 13.91 3.12
CA ALA A 15 7.75 12.92 4.02
C ALA A 15 7.62 13.30 5.52
N PRO A 16 7.92 14.55 5.96
CA PRO A 16 7.66 14.95 7.35
C PRO A 16 6.20 14.83 7.78
N GLU A 17 5.24 15.20 6.94
CA GLU A 17 3.81 15.09 7.27
C GLU A 17 3.33 13.63 7.26
N PHE A 18 3.85 12.80 6.35
CA PHE A 18 3.58 11.37 6.34
C PHE A 18 4.07 10.69 7.63
N GLU A 19 5.29 10.98 8.09
CA GLU A 19 5.83 10.49 9.36
C GLU A 19 5.01 10.94 10.58
N LYS A 20 4.49 12.18 10.58
CA LYS A 20 3.56 12.63 11.62
C LYS A 20 2.27 11.84 11.61
N ALA A 21 1.72 11.54 10.42
CA ALA A 21 0.52 10.73 10.27
C ALA A 21 0.73 9.32 10.82
N ILE A 22 1.85 8.66 10.47
CA ILE A 22 2.22 7.34 10.99
C ILE A 22 2.32 7.36 12.51
N THR A 23 3.04 8.33 13.06
CA THR A 23 3.21 8.47 14.52
C THR A 23 1.88 8.74 15.22
N GLY A 24 1.03 9.59 14.64
CA GLY A 24 -0.25 9.99 15.23
C GLY A 24 -1.32 8.90 15.16
N SER A 25 -1.32 8.07 14.12
CA SER A 25 -2.27 6.96 13.95
C SER A 25 -1.81 5.66 14.64
N GLY A 26 -0.50 5.51 14.86
CA GLY A 26 0.06 4.29 15.47
C GLY A 26 -0.38 3.03 14.72
N ALA A 27 -0.80 2.01 15.45
CA ALA A 27 -1.24 0.73 14.88
C ALA A 27 -2.59 0.77 14.13
N ALA A 28 -3.27 1.92 14.07
CA ALA A 28 -4.53 2.08 13.36
C ALA A 28 -4.34 2.27 11.84
N ALA A 29 -3.12 2.56 11.39
CA ALA A 29 -2.81 2.72 9.98
C ALA A 29 -1.57 1.92 9.56
N ILE A 30 -1.60 1.42 8.34
CA ILE A 30 -0.47 0.77 7.69
C ILE A 30 0.03 1.70 6.58
N PRO A 31 1.26 2.22 6.69
CA PRO A 31 1.80 3.17 5.73
C PRO A 31 2.25 2.49 4.43
N LEU A 32 1.98 3.14 3.29
CA LEU A 32 2.43 2.73 1.97
C LEU A 32 3.10 3.91 1.24
N GLY A 33 4.38 3.75 0.90
CA GLY A 33 5.14 4.65 0.03
C GLY A 33 4.98 4.22 -1.44
N ILE A 34 4.23 4.99 -2.23
CA ILE A 34 3.92 4.69 -3.63
C ILE A 34 4.78 5.60 -4.50
N HIS A 35 5.94 5.10 -4.89
CA HIS A 35 6.89 5.82 -5.72
C HIS A 35 6.50 5.84 -7.19
N ASN A 36 6.72 6.98 -7.86
CA ASN A 36 6.38 7.19 -9.26
C ASN A 36 7.58 7.66 -10.09
N THR A 37 7.87 6.93 -11.17
CA THR A 37 8.85 7.31 -12.21
C THR A 37 10.22 7.69 -11.64
N ASP A 38 10.69 6.91 -10.67
CA ASP A 38 12.01 7.04 -10.07
C ASP A 38 12.70 5.65 -9.95
N GLU A 39 13.92 5.63 -9.41
CA GLU A 39 14.75 4.42 -9.35
C GLU A 39 14.29 3.35 -8.35
N ILE A 40 13.32 3.66 -7.49
CA ILE A 40 12.73 2.72 -6.53
C ILE A 40 11.24 2.45 -6.81
N THR A 41 10.71 2.99 -7.91
CA THR A 41 9.36 2.70 -8.42
C THR A 41 9.24 1.21 -8.78
N SER A 42 8.13 0.59 -8.38
CA SER A 42 7.73 -0.73 -8.85
C SER A 42 6.59 -0.62 -9.88
N ASP A 43 6.40 -1.68 -10.70
CA ASP A 43 5.29 -1.72 -11.66
C ASP A 43 3.93 -1.53 -10.96
N VAL A 44 3.81 -2.04 -9.73
CA VAL A 44 2.59 -1.91 -8.91
C VAL A 44 2.38 -0.48 -8.44
N SER A 45 3.42 0.19 -7.94
CA SER A 45 3.31 1.59 -7.52
C SER A 45 3.03 2.52 -8.70
N GLN A 46 3.61 2.23 -9.88
CA GLN A 46 3.27 2.95 -11.10
C GLN A 46 1.80 2.73 -11.49
N ALA A 47 1.30 1.49 -11.47
CA ALA A 47 -0.09 1.18 -11.80
C ALA A 47 -1.10 1.82 -10.83
N LEU A 48 -0.78 1.89 -9.53
CA LEU A 48 -1.58 2.64 -8.54
C LEU A 48 -1.60 4.14 -8.85
N THR A 49 -0.43 4.69 -9.18
CA THR A 49 -0.31 6.11 -9.55
C THR A 49 -1.10 6.44 -10.81
N ASP A 50 -1.03 5.59 -11.83
CA ASP A 50 -1.77 5.78 -13.09
C ASP A 50 -3.28 5.71 -12.86
N TYR A 51 -3.74 4.77 -12.04
CA TYR A 51 -5.16 4.62 -11.69
C TYR A 51 -5.70 5.85 -10.96
N TYR A 52 -5.06 6.27 -9.86
CA TYR A 52 -5.48 7.44 -9.08
C TYR A 52 -5.18 8.77 -9.78
N GLY A 53 -4.27 8.78 -10.74
CA GLY A 53 -4.05 9.92 -11.65
C GLY A 53 -5.17 10.08 -12.66
N ALA A 54 -5.71 8.97 -13.19
CA ALA A 54 -6.78 8.99 -14.16
C ALA A 54 -8.12 9.48 -13.58
N ASP A 55 -8.41 9.18 -12.31
CA ASP A 55 -9.62 9.67 -11.61
C ASP A 55 -9.45 11.06 -10.99
N GLY A 56 -8.23 11.62 -11.03
CA GLY A 56 -7.90 12.94 -10.51
C GLY A 56 -7.60 12.98 -9.01
N THR A 57 -7.61 11.85 -8.30
CA THR A 57 -7.24 11.76 -6.88
C THR A 57 -5.77 12.15 -6.67
N VAL A 58 -4.87 11.68 -7.55
CA VAL A 58 -3.46 12.08 -7.58
C VAL A 58 -3.22 13.04 -8.73
N SER A 59 -3.33 14.35 -8.45
CA SER A 59 -3.09 15.41 -9.43
C SER A 59 -1.69 16.04 -9.33
N GLY A 60 -0.88 15.60 -8.38
CA GLY A 60 0.49 16.09 -8.13
C GLY A 60 1.16 15.34 -6.99
N TYR A 61 2.41 15.71 -6.69
CA TYR A 61 3.22 15.09 -5.65
C TYR A 61 3.76 16.11 -4.65
N PRO A 62 3.78 15.80 -3.33
CA PRO A 62 3.21 14.58 -2.74
C PRO A 62 1.68 14.62 -2.71
N THR A 63 1.03 13.46 -2.76
CA THR A 63 -0.37 13.31 -2.39
C THR A 63 -0.45 12.32 -1.22
N LEU A 64 -0.86 12.81 -0.06
CA LEU A 64 -1.11 12.00 1.14
C LEU A 64 -2.57 11.56 1.14
N LEU A 65 -2.82 10.26 1.15
CA LEU A 65 -4.15 9.67 1.02
C LEU A 65 -4.43 8.71 2.17
N VAL A 66 -5.61 8.80 2.77
CA VAL A 66 -6.21 7.73 3.57
C VAL A 66 -7.37 7.17 2.76
N TRP A 67 -7.32 5.88 2.39
CA TRP A 67 -8.38 5.27 1.59
C TRP A 67 -9.74 5.40 2.28
N ASN A 68 -10.77 5.64 1.48
CA ASN A 68 -12.14 5.96 1.87
C ASN A 68 -12.32 7.33 2.56
N GLN A 69 -11.24 8.04 2.93
CA GLN A 69 -11.30 9.34 3.63
C GLN A 69 -10.82 10.52 2.77
N GLY A 70 -10.06 10.25 1.70
CA GLY A 70 -9.56 11.28 0.78
C GLY A 70 -8.11 11.69 1.02
N SER A 71 -7.71 12.82 0.42
CA SER A 71 -6.34 13.34 0.45
C SER A 71 -6.15 14.44 1.51
N PHE A 72 -4.93 14.56 2.03
CA PHE A 72 -4.57 15.45 3.13
C PHE A 72 -3.27 16.19 2.84
N TYR A 73 -3.08 17.35 3.51
CA TYR A 73 -1.88 18.18 3.38
C TYR A 73 -1.08 18.27 4.68
N ASP A 74 -1.58 17.73 5.78
CA ASP A 74 -0.89 17.68 7.07
C ASP A 74 -1.10 16.34 7.77
N GLY A 75 -0.10 15.94 8.54
CA GLY A 75 -0.04 14.63 9.18
C GLY A 75 -1.01 14.45 10.34
N GLU A 76 -1.41 15.52 11.04
CA GLU A 76 -2.33 15.43 12.17
C GLU A 76 -3.76 15.12 11.70
N THR A 77 -4.24 15.83 10.67
CA THR A 77 -5.56 15.54 10.08
C THR A 77 -5.58 14.20 9.37
N MET A 78 -4.47 13.80 8.73
CA MET A 78 -4.32 12.47 8.13
C MET A 78 -4.39 11.37 9.20
N ALA A 79 -3.70 11.53 10.33
CA ALA A 79 -3.77 10.58 11.46
C ALA A 79 -5.19 10.47 12.03
N ALA A 80 -5.89 11.59 12.20
CA ALA A 80 -7.28 11.61 12.67
C ALA A 80 -8.22 10.90 11.70
N ALA A 81 -8.02 11.04 10.39
CA ALA A 81 -8.76 10.34 9.35
C ALA A 81 -8.51 8.83 9.40
N ALA A 82 -7.25 8.40 9.58
CA ALA A 82 -6.88 6.99 9.72
C ALA A 82 -7.52 6.34 10.97
N LEU A 83 -7.52 7.06 12.11
CA LEU A 83 -8.19 6.62 13.33
C LEU A 83 -9.71 6.53 13.14
N THR A 84 -10.31 7.45 12.38
CA THR A 84 -11.74 7.42 12.04
C THR A 84 -12.06 6.19 11.19
N GLU A 85 -11.25 5.91 10.16
CA GLU A 85 -11.43 4.73 9.30
C GLU A 85 -11.32 3.43 10.10
N ALA A 86 -10.31 3.30 10.94
CA ALA A 86 -10.12 2.13 11.81
C ALA A 86 -11.27 1.92 12.82
N GLY A 87 -11.97 2.99 13.18
CA GLY A 87 -13.11 2.98 14.12
C GLY A 87 -14.48 2.69 13.48
N THR A 88 -14.58 2.48 12.15
CA THR A 88 -15.88 2.33 11.45
C THR A 88 -16.63 1.03 11.74
N GLY A 89 -16.07 0.12 12.52
CA GLY A 89 -16.72 -1.12 12.94
C GLY A 89 -15.94 -2.38 12.54
N PRO A 90 -16.48 -3.57 12.76
CA PRO A 90 -15.81 -4.81 12.37
C PRO A 90 -15.71 -4.91 10.84
N ALA A 91 -14.53 -5.29 10.35
CA ALA A 91 -14.33 -5.51 8.93
C ALA A 91 -15.17 -6.69 8.42
N GLU A 92 -15.69 -6.58 7.20
CA GLU A 92 -16.46 -7.64 6.53
C GLU A 92 -15.59 -8.81 6.09
N ALA A 93 -14.31 -8.55 5.83
CA ALA A 93 -13.32 -9.54 5.41
C ALA A 93 -11.92 -9.12 5.85
N GLY A 94 -10.99 -10.06 5.85
CA GLY A 94 -9.60 -9.79 6.16
C GLY A 94 -8.65 -10.70 5.38
N ALA A 95 -7.37 -10.33 5.38
CA ALA A 95 -6.34 -11.11 4.73
C ALA A 95 -5.03 -11.04 5.53
N VAL A 96 -4.22 -12.09 5.39
CA VAL A 96 -2.85 -12.15 5.87
C VAL A 96 -1.95 -12.65 4.77
N ALA A 97 -0.69 -12.23 4.79
CA ALA A 97 0.31 -12.73 3.86
C ALA A 97 1.64 -13.02 4.58
N SER A 98 2.39 -13.95 4.05
CA SER A 98 3.77 -14.23 4.45
C SER A 98 4.62 -14.47 3.22
N PHE A 99 5.93 -14.40 3.37
CA PHE A 99 6.83 -14.73 2.27
C PHE A 99 8.04 -15.55 2.72
N THR A 100 8.67 -16.23 1.76
CA THR A 100 9.96 -16.88 1.92
C THR A 100 10.86 -16.56 0.73
N ASP A 101 12.17 -16.43 0.97
CA ASP A 101 13.18 -16.18 -0.06
C ASP A 101 13.97 -17.46 -0.32
N ASN A 102 14.11 -17.88 -1.57
CA ASN A 102 14.97 -18.99 -1.99
C ASN A 102 16.22 -18.53 -2.74
N GLY A 103 16.51 -17.20 -2.72
CA GLY A 103 17.62 -16.57 -3.41
C GLY A 103 17.31 -16.12 -4.83
N THR A 104 16.37 -16.75 -5.53
CA THR A 104 15.97 -16.39 -6.90
C THR A 104 14.55 -15.81 -6.93
N TYR A 105 13.65 -16.40 -6.17
CA TYR A 105 12.24 -16.02 -6.08
C TYR A 105 11.84 -15.75 -4.65
N ILE A 106 10.98 -14.76 -4.48
CA ILE A 106 10.18 -14.56 -3.28
C ILE A 106 8.88 -15.35 -3.49
N THR A 107 8.61 -16.31 -2.61
CA THR A 107 7.36 -17.06 -2.59
C THR A 107 6.42 -16.40 -1.59
N ILE A 108 5.28 -15.88 -2.06
CA ILE A 108 4.28 -15.16 -1.26
C ILE A 108 3.06 -16.06 -1.08
N SER A 109 2.68 -16.34 0.17
CA SER A 109 1.45 -17.03 0.52
C SER A 109 0.42 -16.03 1.03
N VAL A 110 -0.77 -16.02 0.42
CA VAL A 110 -1.88 -15.11 0.76
C VAL A 110 -3.07 -15.93 1.20
N SER A 111 -3.66 -15.56 2.33
CA SER A 111 -4.92 -16.12 2.83
C SER A 111 -5.90 -14.97 3.08
N ALA A 112 -7.15 -15.15 2.67
CA ALA A 112 -8.24 -14.21 2.97
C ALA A 112 -9.48 -14.97 3.44
N GLU A 113 -10.34 -14.29 4.21
CA GLU A 113 -11.58 -14.84 4.75
C GLU A 113 -12.63 -13.74 4.89
N THR A 114 -13.91 -14.09 4.64
CA THR A 114 -15.05 -13.24 4.94
C THR A 114 -15.53 -13.46 6.37
N PHE A 115 -15.72 -12.39 7.14
CA PHE A 115 -16.14 -12.42 8.54
C PHE A 115 -17.66 -12.26 8.72
N ALA A 116 -18.34 -11.88 7.63
CA ALA A 116 -19.79 -11.76 7.54
C ALA A 116 -20.26 -12.27 6.17
N ASP A 117 -21.57 -12.41 6.00
CA ASP A 117 -22.16 -12.58 4.66
C ASP A 117 -21.99 -11.26 3.90
N VAL A 118 -21.39 -11.33 2.73
CA VAL A 118 -21.04 -10.15 1.93
C VAL A 118 -21.67 -10.19 0.56
N THR A 119 -21.89 -9.00 -0.02
CA THR A 119 -22.37 -8.83 -1.40
C THR A 119 -21.41 -7.94 -2.18
N GLY A 120 -21.21 -8.28 -3.46
CA GLY A 120 -20.27 -7.61 -4.36
C GLY A 120 -19.00 -8.42 -4.60
N ASP A 121 -18.10 -7.85 -5.35
CA ASP A 121 -16.86 -8.48 -5.78
C ASP A 121 -15.72 -8.06 -4.85
N TYR A 122 -15.05 -9.03 -4.21
CA TYR A 122 -13.94 -8.78 -3.30
C TYR A 122 -12.64 -9.30 -3.87
N PHE A 123 -11.61 -8.49 -3.75
CA PHE A 123 -10.26 -8.75 -4.21
C PHE A 123 -9.29 -8.78 -3.03
N VAL A 124 -8.25 -9.58 -3.14
CA VAL A 124 -7.15 -9.63 -2.17
C VAL A 124 -5.82 -9.46 -2.87
N VAL A 125 -5.00 -8.56 -2.36
CA VAL A 125 -3.62 -8.34 -2.77
C VAL A 125 -2.69 -8.47 -1.58
N ALA A 126 -1.46 -8.93 -1.81
CA ALA A 126 -0.38 -8.81 -0.85
C ALA A 126 0.76 -8.02 -1.48
N TYR A 127 1.13 -6.88 -0.88
CA TYR A 127 2.28 -6.09 -1.27
C TYR A 127 3.52 -6.53 -0.50
N LEU A 128 4.61 -6.71 -1.22
CA LEU A 128 5.95 -6.87 -0.66
C LEU A 128 6.53 -5.47 -0.48
N MET A 129 6.79 -5.11 0.77
CA MET A 129 7.24 -3.80 1.20
C MET A 129 8.70 -3.83 1.61
N GLU A 130 9.42 -2.71 1.49
CA GLU A 130 10.80 -2.58 1.95
C GLU A 130 11.01 -1.26 2.70
N ASN A 131 11.70 -1.34 3.85
CA ASN A 131 12.17 -0.18 4.62
C ASN A 131 13.67 0.04 4.41
N GLY A 132 14.15 1.25 4.76
CA GLY A 132 15.58 1.53 4.84
C GLY A 132 16.29 1.68 3.49
N ILE A 133 15.56 2.02 2.41
CA ILE A 133 16.15 2.24 1.10
C ILE A 133 16.84 3.61 1.07
N VAL A 134 18.17 3.62 0.97
CA VAL A 134 18.95 4.87 0.91
C VAL A 134 19.07 5.32 -0.54
N LYS A 135 18.46 6.47 -0.85
CA LYS A 135 18.50 7.12 -2.17
C LYS A 135 18.48 8.63 -2.04
N ASN A 136 18.88 9.33 -3.11
CA ASN A 136 18.76 10.78 -3.16
C ASN A 136 17.31 11.22 -3.05
N GLN A 137 17.07 12.31 -2.31
CA GLN A 137 15.78 13.00 -2.28
C GLN A 137 15.99 14.48 -2.59
N VAL A 138 15.31 14.98 -3.59
CA VAL A 138 15.28 16.42 -3.90
C VAL A 138 14.43 17.13 -2.84
N ILE A 139 14.91 18.28 -2.32
CA ILE A 139 14.24 19.03 -1.25
C ILE A 139 14.11 20.50 -1.68
N ALA A 140 12.90 21.04 -1.75
CA ALA A 140 12.69 22.41 -2.14
C ALA A 140 13.39 23.40 -1.19
N GLY A 141 14.20 24.27 -1.77
CA GLY A 141 14.91 25.33 -1.01
C GLY A 141 16.11 24.85 -0.20
N LEU A 142 16.49 23.58 -0.29
CA LEU A 142 17.65 22.98 0.38
C LEU A 142 18.49 22.18 -0.64
N PRO A 143 19.77 21.89 -0.31
CA PRO A 143 20.52 20.89 -1.08
C PRO A 143 19.82 19.52 -1.05
N ASP A 144 19.95 18.77 -2.13
CA ASP A 144 19.49 17.38 -2.19
C ASP A 144 20.10 16.54 -1.07
N ASN A 145 19.33 15.59 -0.54
CA ASN A 145 19.82 14.65 0.45
C ASN A 145 20.15 13.30 -0.20
N PRO A 146 21.42 13.01 -0.50
CA PRO A 146 21.83 11.75 -1.14
C PRO A 146 21.69 10.52 -0.23
N ASN A 147 21.51 10.73 1.07
CA ASN A 147 21.40 9.68 2.08
C ASN A 147 19.99 9.67 2.71
N PHE A 148 18.96 10.11 1.97
CA PHE A 148 17.59 10.03 2.45
C PHE A 148 17.16 8.57 2.57
N VAL A 149 16.49 8.25 3.68
CA VAL A 149 15.98 6.89 3.94
C VAL A 149 14.51 6.82 3.57
N HIS A 150 14.20 6.05 2.54
CA HIS A 150 12.82 5.80 2.12
C HIS A 150 12.31 4.54 2.81
N ASN A 151 11.17 4.65 3.47
CA ASN A 151 10.49 3.57 4.18
C ASN A 151 9.13 3.27 3.54
N HIS A 152 8.59 2.10 3.88
CA HIS A 152 7.24 1.69 3.45
C HIS A 152 7.06 1.63 1.94
N VAL A 153 8.13 1.32 1.20
CA VAL A 153 8.14 1.34 -0.28
C VAL A 153 7.55 0.04 -0.83
N ILE A 154 6.55 0.14 -1.70
CA ILE A 154 5.98 -1.02 -2.42
C ILE A 154 7.00 -1.52 -3.46
N ARG A 155 7.48 -2.76 -3.31
CA ARG A 155 8.45 -3.38 -4.23
C ARG A 155 7.80 -4.30 -5.26
N ALA A 156 6.72 -4.97 -4.86
CA ALA A 156 5.97 -5.88 -5.72
C ALA A 156 4.57 -6.15 -5.14
N SER A 157 3.70 -6.78 -5.92
CA SER A 157 2.49 -7.42 -5.41
C SER A 157 2.49 -8.92 -5.70
N SER A 158 1.63 -9.66 -5.00
CA SER A 158 1.52 -11.11 -5.10
C SER A 158 1.33 -11.61 -6.54
N ASN A 159 0.52 -10.94 -7.35
CA ASN A 159 0.20 -11.36 -8.73
C ASN A 159 0.60 -10.32 -9.80
N GLY A 160 1.38 -9.30 -9.44
CA GLY A 160 1.84 -8.26 -10.37
C GLY A 160 0.79 -7.18 -10.68
N THR A 161 -0.41 -7.23 -10.06
CA THR A 161 -1.45 -6.20 -10.22
C THR A 161 -1.66 -5.40 -8.94
N PRO A 162 -2.16 -4.15 -9.01
CA PRO A 162 -2.38 -3.33 -7.81
C PRO A 162 -3.53 -3.83 -6.92
N TRP A 163 -4.51 -4.54 -7.47
CA TRP A 163 -5.71 -4.95 -6.74
C TRP A 163 -5.70 -6.42 -6.35
N GLY A 164 -4.77 -7.19 -6.88
CA GLY A 164 -4.63 -8.61 -6.58
C GLY A 164 -5.60 -9.49 -7.34
N GLU A 165 -6.20 -10.45 -6.67
CA GLU A 165 -7.05 -11.48 -7.26
C GLU A 165 -8.44 -11.49 -6.60
N GLN A 166 -9.47 -11.68 -7.42
CA GLN A 166 -10.85 -11.78 -6.93
C GLN A 166 -11.04 -13.09 -6.17
N PHE A 167 -11.62 -13.03 -4.97
CA PHE A 167 -11.89 -14.21 -4.15
C PHE A 167 -13.36 -14.35 -3.73
N VAL A 168 -14.16 -13.28 -3.85
CA VAL A 168 -15.64 -13.32 -3.75
C VAL A 168 -16.23 -12.81 -5.06
N PHE A 169 -17.20 -13.54 -5.60
CA PHE A 169 -17.88 -13.24 -6.86
C PHE A 169 -19.37 -12.99 -6.58
N ALA A 170 -19.79 -11.73 -6.69
CA ALA A 170 -21.16 -11.25 -6.45
C ALA A 170 -21.66 -11.44 -5.01
N ALA A 171 -21.37 -12.55 -4.33
CA ALA A 171 -21.71 -12.80 -2.93
C ALA A 171 -20.81 -13.85 -2.31
N GLY A 172 -20.53 -13.72 -1.01
CA GLY A 172 -19.80 -14.67 -0.18
C GLY A 172 -20.50 -14.89 1.16
N LEU A 173 -20.46 -16.12 1.66
CA LEU A 173 -20.96 -16.44 3.00
C LEU A 173 -19.85 -16.20 4.03
N THR A 174 -20.22 -15.96 5.26
CA THR A 174 -19.31 -15.97 6.42
C THR A 174 -18.43 -17.22 6.38
N GLY A 175 -17.11 -17.03 6.54
CA GLY A 175 -16.12 -18.13 6.47
C GLY A 175 -15.74 -18.57 5.06
N SER A 176 -16.12 -17.84 3.99
CA SER A 176 -15.58 -18.08 2.66
C SER A 176 -14.09 -17.75 2.66
N THR A 177 -13.26 -18.72 2.26
CA THR A 177 -11.79 -18.62 2.35
C THR A 177 -11.12 -18.62 0.98
N PHE A 178 -9.97 -17.95 0.93
CA PHE A 178 -9.05 -17.94 -0.19
C PHE A 178 -7.64 -18.30 0.33
N LEU A 179 -6.93 -19.16 -0.39
CA LEU A 179 -5.54 -19.48 -0.12
C LEU A 179 -4.82 -19.66 -1.44
N LYS A 180 -3.77 -18.87 -1.65
CA LYS A 180 -2.96 -18.99 -2.87
C LYS A 180 -1.51 -18.61 -2.61
N THR A 181 -0.62 -19.25 -3.39
CA THR A 181 0.81 -18.98 -3.37
C THR A 181 1.25 -18.44 -4.72
N TYR A 182 2.11 -17.43 -4.69
CA TYR A 182 2.66 -16.74 -5.85
C TYR A 182 4.18 -16.75 -5.80
N GLN A 183 4.80 -16.56 -6.96
CA GLN A 183 6.24 -16.37 -7.06
C GLN A 183 6.55 -15.05 -7.74
N VAL A 184 7.38 -14.24 -7.10
CA VAL A 184 7.89 -12.99 -7.62
C VAL A 184 9.40 -13.13 -7.83
N LEU A 185 9.91 -12.75 -9.00
CA LEU A 185 11.35 -12.77 -9.25
C LEU A 185 12.02 -11.75 -8.34
N LYS A 186 12.99 -12.20 -7.55
CA LYS A 186 13.71 -11.33 -6.62
C LYS A 186 14.57 -10.31 -7.38
N ASN A 187 14.39 -9.04 -7.10
CA ASN A 187 15.30 -8.02 -7.59
C ASN A 187 16.60 -8.07 -6.74
N PRO A 188 17.79 -8.08 -7.37
CA PRO A 188 19.07 -8.15 -6.65
C PRO A 188 19.33 -6.97 -5.69
N THR A 189 18.61 -5.86 -5.84
CA THR A 189 18.75 -4.68 -4.97
C THR A 189 17.92 -4.76 -3.69
N TRP A 190 17.06 -5.76 -3.54
CA TRP A 190 16.19 -5.92 -2.37
C TRP A 190 16.94 -6.46 -1.17
N VAL A 191 16.73 -5.83 -0.01
CA VAL A 191 17.29 -6.24 1.27
C VAL A 191 16.23 -6.99 2.06
N ILE A 192 16.31 -8.31 2.05
CA ILE A 192 15.26 -9.20 2.58
C ILE A 192 14.94 -8.95 4.05
N GLU A 193 15.97 -8.66 4.84
CA GLU A 193 15.84 -8.37 6.27
C GLU A 193 15.02 -7.10 6.56
N ASN A 194 14.87 -6.23 5.56
CA ASN A 194 14.09 -4.99 5.65
C ASN A 194 12.67 -5.16 5.05
N MET A 195 12.35 -6.36 4.57
CA MET A 195 11.07 -6.60 3.89
C MET A 195 9.99 -7.11 4.84
N TYR A 196 8.75 -6.79 4.49
CA TYR A 196 7.55 -7.24 5.17
C TYR A 196 6.37 -7.31 4.20
N MET A 197 5.26 -7.88 4.63
CA MET A 197 4.05 -8.00 3.81
C MET A 197 2.95 -7.08 4.31
N VAL A 198 2.18 -6.53 3.38
CA VAL A 198 0.89 -5.90 3.64
C VAL A 198 -0.16 -6.57 2.78
N ALA A 199 -1.09 -7.28 3.41
CA ALA A 199 -2.25 -7.86 2.73
C ALA A 199 -3.43 -6.91 2.83
N ILE A 200 -4.11 -6.64 1.71
CA ILE A 200 -5.26 -5.73 1.66
C ILE A 200 -6.44 -6.42 0.98
N VAL A 201 -7.63 -6.23 1.54
CA VAL A 201 -8.90 -6.60 0.94
C VAL A 201 -9.57 -5.35 0.36
N TRP A 202 -9.99 -5.45 -0.89
CA TRP A 202 -10.71 -4.44 -1.63
C TRP A 202 -12.10 -4.93 -2.04
N LYS A 203 -13.07 -4.05 -2.07
CA LYS A 203 -14.37 -4.28 -2.69
C LYS A 203 -14.43 -3.49 -3.99
N TYR A 204 -14.78 -4.17 -5.09
CA TYR A 204 -14.88 -3.56 -6.41
C TYR A 204 -16.34 -3.22 -6.73
N ASP A 205 -16.54 -2.02 -7.24
CA ASP A 205 -17.81 -1.55 -7.81
C ASP A 205 -17.68 -1.46 -9.34
N SER A 206 -18.36 -2.34 -10.06
CA SER A 206 -18.34 -2.38 -11.53
C SER A 206 -19.10 -1.22 -12.19
N ALA A 207 -19.96 -0.51 -11.45
CA ALA A 207 -20.70 0.64 -12.00
C ALA A 207 -19.83 1.90 -12.06
N THR A 208 -18.91 2.03 -11.12
CA THR A 208 -17.97 3.18 -11.03
C THR A 208 -16.54 2.79 -11.39
N GLU A 209 -16.27 1.51 -11.63
CA GLU A 209 -14.94 0.92 -11.87
C GLU A 209 -13.93 1.27 -10.75
N SER A 210 -14.41 1.34 -9.50
CA SER A 210 -13.63 1.78 -8.35
C SER A 210 -13.45 0.69 -7.30
N TYR A 211 -12.35 0.83 -6.52
CA TYR A 211 -12.02 -0.05 -5.41
C TYR A 211 -12.16 0.71 -4.08
N THR A 212 -12.95 0.12 -3.19
CA THR A 212 -13.12 0.60 -1.81
C THR A 212 -12.27 -0.26 -0.88
N TYR A 213 -11.50 0.36 0.00
CA TYR A 213 -10.73 -0.32 1.04
C TYR A 213 -11.67 -0.96 2.07
N ILE A 214 -11.37 -2.21 2.44
CA ILE A 214 -12.13 -2.97 3.45
C ILE A 214 -11.28 -3.21 4.69
N ASN A 215 -10.07 -3.76 4.52
CA ASN A 215 -9.19 -4.10 5.63
C ASN A 215 -7.76 -4.35 5.16
N ALA A 216 -6.79 -4.17 6.06
CA ALA A 216 -5.41 -4.52 5.81
C ALA A 216 -4.75 -5.13 7.05
N GLN A 217 -3.72 -5.95 6.79
CA GLN A 217 -2.89 -6.55 7.83
C GLN A 217 -1.42 -6.48 7.40
N GLU A 218 -0.58 -6.01 8.31
CA GLU A 218 0.87 -6.04 8.17
C GLU A 218 1.45 -7.30 8.84
N THR A 219 2.45 -7.91 8.23
CA THR A 219 3.16 -9.09 8.76
C THR A 219 4.66 -8.96 8.52
N HIS A 220 5.43 -8.94 9.60
CA HIS A 220 6.89 -8.97 9.59
C HIS A 220 7.42 -10.42 9.69
N LEU A 221 8.69 -10.63 9.27
CA LEU A 221 9.41 -11.90 9.40
C LEU A 221 9.71 -12.24 10.88
#